data_a1d81ee031ffb04a55f8e2c710af2e99
#
_entry.id   a1d81ee031ffb04a55f8e2c710af2e99
#
_cell.length_a   1.000
_cell.length_b   1.000
_cell.length_c   1.000
_cell.angle_alpha   90.00
_cell.angle_beta   90.00
_cell.angle_gamma   90.00
#
_symmetry.space_group_name_H-M   'P 1'
#
loop_
_entity.id
_entity.type
_entity.pdbx_description
1 polymer ?
#
loop_
_entity_poly.entity_id
_entity_poly.type
_entity_poly.pdbx_seq_one_letter_code
_entity_poly.pdbx_strand_id
1 'polypeptide(L)'
;YFFLVFFSSRSSAKLIAPLGCLVSRQKHTLPDLPYDYGALEPHINAEIMQLHHSKHHATYVNNLNVTEEKYKEALAKGDVTAQVSLQPALKFNGGGHINHTIFWTNLSPNGGGEPKGELMEAIKRDFGSFANFKEKLTAVSVGVQGSGWGWLGYNKEQGRLQIAACANQDPLQGTTGLIPLLGIDVWEHAYYLQYKNVRPDYLKAIWNVINWENVSSRYAACKK
;
A
#
# COMPACT_ATOMS: atom_id res chain seq x y z
N TYR A 1 51.08 52.85 46.83
CA TYR A 1 51.26 51.48 46.34
C TYR A 1 49.94 50.74 46.50
N PHE A 2 49.16 50.58 45.40
CA PHE A 2 47.93 49.81 45.39
C PHE A 2 48.21 48.52 44.62
N PHE A 3 47.99 47.39 45.31
CA PHE A 3 47.93 46.04 44.66
C PHE A 3 46.54 45.77 44.20
N LEU A 4 46.39 45.61 42.89
CA LEU A 4 45.18 45.11 42.27
C LEU A 4 45.26 43.59 42.15
N VAL A 5 44.36 42.89 42.85
CA VAL A 5 44.18 41.44 42.74
C VAL A 5 43.11 41.15 41.68
N PHE A 6 43.51 40.55 40.56
CA PHE A 6 42.60 40.06 39.56
C PHE A 6 42.04 38.72 40.00
N PHE A 7 40.72 38.67 40.24
CA PHE A 7 39.97 37.41 40.37
C PHE A 7 39.58 36.95 38.96
N SER A 8 40.16 35.84 38.50
CA SER A 8 39.74 35.12 37.29
C SER A 8 38.56 34.21 37.65
N SER A 9 37.34 34.58 37.24
CA SER A 9 36.17 33.69 37.32
C SER A 9 36.18 32.78 36.11
N ARG A 10 36.51 31.51 36.29
CA ARG A 10 36.28 30.45 35.30
C ARG A 10 34.80 30.11 35.28
N SER A 11 34.10 30.61 34.25
CA SER A 11 32.77 30.22 33.92
C SER A 11 32.79 28.82 33.28
N SER A 12 32.34 27.79 33.99
CA SER A 12 32.13 26.46 33.45
C SER A 12 30.81 26.46 32.67
N ALA A 13 30.87 26.63 31.37
CA ALA A 13 29.75 26.40 30.49
C ALA A 13 29.47 24.89 30.47
N LYS A 14 28.42 24.43 31.16
CA LYS A 14 27.87 23.09 30.97
C LYS A 14 27.23 23.01 29.60
N LEU A 15 27.85 22.28 28.69
CA LEU A 15 27.28 21.87 27.42
C LEU A 15 26.09 20.97 27.77
N ILE A 16 24.86 21.52 27.67
CA ILE A 16 23.63 20.77 27.68
C ILE A 16 23.53 20.13 26.29
N ALA A 17 23.83 18.84 26.21
CA ALA A 17 23.54 18.07 25.00
C ALA A 17 22.03 18.14 24.73
N PRO A 18 21.59 18.39 23.48
CA PRO A 18 20.16 18.38 23.17
C PRO A 18 19.62 16.99 23.45
N LEU A 19 18.58 16.94 24.27
CA LEU A 19 17.78 15.72 24.52
C LEU A 19 17.17 15.33 23.19
N GLY A 20 17.82 14.43 22.44
CA GLY A 20 17.27 13.83 21.23
C GLY A 20 15.96 13.16 21.62
N CYS A 21 14.86 13.73 21.16
CA CYS A 21 13.55 13.12 21.27
C CYS A 21 13.63 11.77 20.53
N LEU A 22 13.80 10.68 21.28
CA LEU A 22 13.63 9.31 20.78
C LEU A 22 12.14 9.15 20.43
N VAL A 23 11.75 9.60 19.24
CA VAL A 23 10.48 9.20 18.67
C VAL A 23 10.61 7.71 18.39
N SER A 24 10.13 6.90 19.33
CA SER A 24 9.92 5.47 19.11
C SER A 24 8.95 5.36 17.92
N ARG A 25 9.47 5.04 16.73
CA ARG A 25 8.64 4.80 15.57
C ARG A 25 7.79 3.58 15.90
N GLN A 26 6.48 3.78 15.93
CA GLN A 26 5.50 2.73 16.19
C GLN A 26 5.67 1.66 15.10
N LYS A 27 5.74 0.36 15.49
CA LYS A 27 5.78 -0.76 14.54
C LYS A 27 4.50 -0.80 13.70
N HIS A 28 4.63 -1.25 12.46
CA HIS A 28 3.48 -1.56 11.61
C HIS A 28 2.72 -2.73 12.21
N THR A 29 1.41 -2.69 12.09
CA THR A 29 0.51 -3.73 12.55
C THR A 29 -0.35 -4.25 11.40
N LEU A 30 -0.72 -5.52 11.47
CA LEU A 30 -1.68 -6.10 10.54
C LEU A 30 -3.05 -5.44 10.79
N PRO A 31 -3.64 -4.73 9.82
CA PRO A 31 -4.98 -4.18 10.00
C PRO A 31 -6.02 -5.31 10.07
N ASP A 32 -7.03 -5.12 10.91
CA ASP A 32 -8.18 -6.02 10.93
C ASP A 32 -8.96 -5.93 9.62
N LEU A 33 -9.56 -7.04 9.18
CA LEU A 33 -10.51 -7.01 8.09
C LEU A 33 -11.80 -6.34 8.56
N PRO A 34 -12.44 -5.48 7.73
CA PRO A 34 -13.72 -4.86 8.09
C PRO A 34 -14.92 -5.81 7.93
N TYR A 35 -14.69 -7.10 7.67
CA TYR A 35 -15.69 -8.15 7.47
C TYR A 35 -15.09 -9.52 7.80
N ASP A 36 -15.93 -10.54 8.00
CA ASP A 36 -15.49 -11.90 8.28
C ASP A 36 -14.83 -12.56 7.06
N TYR A 37 -13.97 -13.55 7.27
CA TYR A 37 -13.28 -14.25 6.19
C TYR A 37 -14.24 -14.85 5.14
N GLY A 38 -15.40 -15.34 5.54
CA GLY A 38 -16.41 -15.89 4.65
C GLY A 38 -17.37 -14.87 4.01
N ALA A 39 -17.23 -13.59 4.35
CA ALA A 39 -18.21 -12.58 3.94
C ALA A 39 -18.22 -12.26 2.44
N LEU A 40 -17.13 -12.58 1.71
CA LEU A 40 -17.02 -12.33 0.26
C LEU A 40 -17.45 -13.56 -0.57
N GLU A 41 -17.88 -14.65 0.06
CA GLU A 41 -18.40 -15.81 -0.67
C GLU A 41 -19.70 -15.45 -1.41
N PRO A 42 -19.94 -16.08 -2.57
CA PRO A 42 -19.18 -17.15 -3.23
C PRO A 42 -18.01 -16.65 -4.11
N HIS A 43 -17.73 -15.34 -4.14
CA HIS A 43 -16.79 -14.72 -5.07
C HIS A 43 -15.33 -14.94 -4.69
N ILE A 44 -15.03 -14.88 -3.39
CA ILE A 44 -13.72 -15.24 -2.82
C ILE A 44 -13.99 -16.06 -1.58
N ASN A 45 -13.49 -17.30 -1.52
CA ASN A 45 -13.79 -18.22 -0.43
C ASN A 45 -13.03 -17.85 0.87
N ALA A 46 -13.58 -18.34 2.00
CA ALA A 46 -13.05 -18.06 3.33
C ALA A 46 -11.60 -18.52 3.52
N GLU A 47 -11.22 -19.66 2.93
CA GLU A 47 -9.87 -20.20 3.03
C GLU A 47 -8.85 -19.27 2.40
N ILE A 48 -9.12 -18.76 1.20
CA ILE A 48 -8.28 -17.75 0.54
C ILE A 48 -8.15 -16.51 1.43
N MET A 49 -9.26 -15.96 1.91
CA MET A 49 -9.24 -14.74 2.72
C MET A 49 -8.45 -14.92 4.01
N GLN A 50 -8.59 -16.05 4.69
CA GLN A 50 -7.87 -16.36 5.91
C GLN A 50 -6.35 -16.47 5.68
N LEU A 51 -5.93 -17.22 4.66
CA LEU A 51 -4.51 -17.36 4.31
C LEU A 51 -3.92 -16.04 3.83
N HIS A 52 -4.64 -15.36 2.96
CA HIS A 52 -4.20 -14.11 2.34
C HIS A 52 -3.98 -13.02 3.38
N HIS A 53 -4.90 -12.86 4.33
CA HIS A 53 -4.77 -11.88 5.42
C HIS A 53 -3.82 -12.35 6.52
N SER A 54 -4.09 -13.51 7.15
CA SER A 54 -3.41 -13.94 8.37
C SER A 54 -2.01 -14.52 8.13
N LYS A 55 -1.66 -14.89 6.89
CA LYS A 55 -0.36 -15.43 6.52
C LYS A 55 0.40 -14.50 5.58
N HIS A 56 -0.10 -14.22 4.39
CA HIS A 56 0.62 -13.39 3.41
C HIS A 56 0.80 -11.96 3.89
N HIS A 57 -0.27 -11.25 4.20
CA HIS A 57 -0.18 -9.87 4.69
C HIS A 57 0.58 -9.78 6.02
N ALA A 58 0.30 -10.69 6.97
CA ALA A 58 1.02 -10.75 8.24
C ALA A 58 2.54 -10.91 8.04
N THR A 59 2.96 -11.72 7.07
CA THR A 59 4.38 -11.89 6.75
C THR A 59 5.00 -10.61 6.21
N TYR A 60 4.32 -9.88 5.33
CA TYR A 60 4.82 -8.58 4.85
C TYR A 60 4.99 -7.59 6.01
N VAL A 61 4.02 -7.51 6.91
CA VAL A 61 4.10 -6.63 8.09
C VAL A 61 5.28 -6.99 8.99
N ASN A 62 5.44 -8.27 9.33
CA ASN A 62 6.52 -8.75 10.18
C ASN A 62 7.89 -8.50 9.55
N ASN A 63 8.06 -8.82 8.27
CA ASN A 63 9.32 -8.61 7.56
C ASN A 63 9.63 -7.12 7.38
N LEU A 64 8.62 -6.29 7.16
CA LEU A 64 8.79 -4.82 7.10
C LEU A 64 9.33 -4.29 8.42
N ASN A 65 8.76 -4.71 9.55
CA ASN A 65 9.22 -4.29 10.87
C ASN A 65 10.69 -4.71 11.12
N VAL A 66 11.05 -5.95 10.77
CA VAL A 66 12.44 -6.44 10.90
C VAL A 66 13.39 -5.65 10.00
N THR A 67 12.98 -5.38 8.76
CA THR A 67 13.81 -4.65 7.80
C THR A 67 14.00 -3.20 8.23
N GLU A 68 12.98 -2.54 8.75
CA GLU A 68 13.07 -1.17 9.28
C GLU A 68 14.00 -1.08 10.49
N GLU A 69 14.00 -2.07 11.39
CA GLU A 69 14.94 -2.13 12.51
C GLU A 69 16.40 -2.22 12.01
N LYS A 70 16.67 -3.11 11.05
CA LYS A 70 17.99 -3.24 10.44
C LYS A 70 18.41 -1.96 9.72
N TYR A 71 17.47 -1.31 9.03
CA TYR A 71 17.74 -0.05 8.34
C TYR A 71 18.08 1.08 9.32
N LYS A 72 17.37 1.16 10.43
CA LYS A 72 17.64 2.10 11.52
C LYS A 72 19.04 1.90 12.12
N GLU A 73 19.46 0.66 12.34
CA GLU A 73 20.82 0.34 12.82
C GLU A 73 21.89 0.76 11.80
N ALA A 74 21.65 0.47 10.51
CA ALA A 74 22.56 0.86 9.44
C ALA A 74 22.71 2.40 9.33
N LEU A 75 21.60 3.13 9.48
CA LEU A 75 21.61 4.60 9.53
C LEU A 75 22.42 5.11 10.72
N ALA A 76 22.22 4.55 11.92
CA ALA A 76 22.93 4.96 13.13
C ALA A 76 24.45 4.74 13.04
N LYS A 77 24.88 3.71 12.31
CA LYS A 77 26.29 3.39 12.07
C LYS A 77 26.89 4.12 10.86
N GLY A 78 26.10 4.87 10.10
CA GLY A 78 26.53 5.48 8.84
C GLY A 78 26.91 4.44 7.76
N ASP A 79 26.40 3.21 7.87
CA ASP A 79 26.67 2.12 6.92
C ASP A 79 25.78 2.23 5.68
N VAL A 80 26.28 2.96 4.67
CA VAL A 80 25.56 3.19 3.41
C VAL A 80 25.35 1.90 2.63
N THR A 81 26.34 1.00 2.63
CA THR A 81 26.24 -0.29 1.92
C THR A 81 25.11 -1.14 2.48
N ALA A 82 25.00 -1.24 3.80
CA ALA A 82 23.88 -1.94 4.44
C ALA A 82 22.53 -1.27 4.14
N GLN A 83 22.44 0.07 4.17
CA GLN A 83 21.23 0.82 3.80
C GLN A 83 20.77 0.49 2.37
N VAL A 84 21.70 0.48 1.42
CA VAL A 84 21.39 0.17 0.02
C VAL A 84 20.95 -1.29 -0.15
N SER A 85 21.62 -2.22 0.53
CA SER A 85 21.28 -3.66 0.45
C SER A 85 19.91 -4.00 1.03
N LEU A 86 19.35 -3.17 1.92
CA LEU A 86 18.03 -3.33 2.53
C LEU A 86 16.89 -2.77 1.66
N GLN A 87 17.18 -1.96 0.65
CA GLN A 87 16.16 -1.31 -0.19
C GLN A 87 15.20 -2.31 -0.87
N PRO A 88 15.65 -3.43 -1.48
CA PRO A 88 14.74 -4.39 -2.07
C PRO A 88 13.74 -4.98 -1.07
N ALA A 89 14.18 -5.31 0.15
CA ALA A 89 13.33 -5.84 1.20
C ALA A 89 12.32 -4.79 1.72
N LEU A 90 12.74 -3.53 1.84
CA LEU A 90 11.84 -2.40 2.17
C LEU A 90 10.77 -2.22 1.10
N LYS A 91 11.16 -2.20 -0.18
CA LYS A 91 10.23 -2.05 -1.30
C LYS A 91 9.24 -3.21 -1.35
N PHE A 92 9.70 -4.44 -1.24
CA PHE A 92 8.86 -5.63 -1.35
C PHE A 92 7.89 -5.77 -0.18
N ASN A 93 8.39 -5.72 1.06
CA ASN A 93 7.54 -5.90 2.25
C ASN A 93 6.70 -4.65 2.54
N GLY A 94 7.26 -3.46 2.35
CA GLY A 94 6.53 -2.19 2.45
C GLY A 94 5.44 -2.08 1.40
N GLY A 95 5.74 -2.42 0.15
CA GLY A 95 4.77 -2.50 -0.93
C GLY A 95 3.68 -3.53 -0.65
N GLY A 96 4.04 -4.73 -0.19
CA GLY A 96 3.09 -5.75 0.21
C GLY A 96 2.15 -5.28 1.31
N HIS A 97 2.67 -4.62 2.34
CA HIS A 97 1.83 -4.05 3.40
C HIS A 97 0.89 -2.95 2.87
N ILE A 98 1.38 -2.02 2.08
CA ILE A 98 0.57 -0.94 1.48
C ILE A 98 -0.52 -1.50 0.58
N ASN A 99 -0.15 -2.39 -0.36
CA ASN A 99 -1.07 -2.95 -1.34
C ASN A 99 -2.23 -3.71 -0.67
N HIS A 100 -1.92 -4.57 0.31
CA HIS A 100 -2.94 -5.36 0.99
C HIS A 100 -3.80 -4.50 1.93
N THR A 101 -3.24 -3.47 2.58
CA THR A 101 -4.02 -2.53 3.38
C THR A 101 -5.09 -1.84 2.54
N ILE A 102 -4.75 -1.42 1.33
CA ILE A 102 -5.70 -0.83 0.38
C ILE A 102 -6.72 -1.90 -0.08
N PHE A 103 -6.24 -3.09 -0.45
CA PHE A 103 -7.05 -4.16 -1.02
C PHE A 103 -8.21 -4.56 -0.11
N TRP A 104 -7.97 -4.76 1.19
CA TRP A 104 -9.04 -5.14 2.12
C TRP A 104 -10.18 -4.13 2.17
N THR A 105 -9.86 -2.85 2.12
CA THR A 105 -10.86 -1.77 2.12
C THR A 105 -11.52 -1.56 0.76
N ASN A 106 -10.86 -1.97 -0.33
CA ASN A 106 -11.43 -1.95 -1.68
C ASN A 106 -12.51 -3.02 -1.91
N LEU A 107 -12.67 -3.97 -0.98
CA LEU A 107 -13.65 -5.05 -1.05
C LEU A 107 -14.72 -4.90 0.02
N SER A 108 -15.94 -5.39 -0.27
CA SER A 108 -17.06 -5.34 0.66
C SER A 108 -18.06 -6.47 0.34
N PRO A 109 -18.66 -7.11 1.37
CA PRO A 109 -19.76 -8.05 1.15
C PRO A 109 -20.99 -7.41 0.47
N ASN A 110 -21.14 -6.09 0.63
CA ASN A 110 -22.20 -5.31 -0.01
C ASN A 110 -21.70 -4.53 -1.23
N GLY A 111 -20.57 -4.96 -1.80
CA GLY A 111 -19.94 -4.34 -2.96
C GLY A 111 -20.60 -4.72 -4.28
N GLY A 112 -19.90 -4.42 -5.35
CA GLY A 112 -20.36 -4.66 -6.72
C GLY A 112 -21.14 -3.50 -7.31
N GLY A 113 -21.74 -3.73 -8.48
CA GLY A 113 -22.41 -2.67 -9.21
C GLY A 113 -21.42 -1.65 -9.81
N GLU A 114 -21.80 -0.39 -9.77
CA GLU A 114 -21.06 0.72 -10.38
C GLU A 114 -20.86 1.86 -9.38
N PRO A 115 -19.79 2.65 -9.51
CA PRO A 115 -19.63 3.87 -8.73
C PRO A 115 -20.66 4.91 -9.12
N LYS A 116 -20.87 5.89 -8.25
CA LYS A 116 -21.77 7.03 -8.46
C LYS A 116 -21.01 8.35 -8.37
N GLY A 117 -21.67 9.44 -8.76
CA GLY A 117 -21.16 10.79 -8.58
C GLY A 117 -19.85 11.05 -9.31
N GLU A 118 -18.96 11.80 -8.67
CA GLU A 118 -17.74 12.31 -9.30
C GLU A 118 -16.79 11.24 -9.84
N LEU A 119 -16.71 10.08 -9.17
CA LEU A 119 -15.87 8.99 -9.66
C LEU A 119 -16.43 8.41 -10.98
N MET A 120 -17.75 8.23 -11.08
CA MET A 120 -18.37 7.77 -12.33
C MET A 120 -18.13 8.76 -13.47
N GLU A 121 -18.27 10.05 -13.20
CA GLU A 121 -18.03 11.08 -14.24
C GLU A 121 -16.56 11.10 -14.68
N ALA A 122 -15.62 10.92 -13.75
CA ALA A 122 -14.21 10.79 -14.08
C ALA A 122 -13.92 9.53 -14.91
N ILE A 123 -14.55 8.40 -14.58
CA ILE A 123 -14.43 7.15 -15.34
C ILE A 123 -14.96 7.35 -16.77
N LYS A 124 -16.13 7.97 -16.93
CA LYS A 124 -16.68 8.27 -18.26
C LYS A 124 -15.79 9.22 -19.06
N ARG A 125 -15.27 10.27 -18.42
CA ARG A 125 -14.37 11.24 -19.05
C ARG A 125 -13.09 10.55 -19.55
N ASP A 126 -12.46 9.70 -18.71
CA ASP A 126 -11.12 9.20 -18.99
C ASP A 126 -11.12 7.87 -19.77
N PHE A 127 -12.20 7.09 -19.69
CA PHE A 127 -12.32 5.78 -20.33
C PHE A 127 -13.50 5.65 -21.31
N GLY A 128 -14.34 6.68 -21.42
CA GLY A 128 -15.53 6.71 -22.29
C GLY A 128 -16.77 6.11 -21.63
N SER A 129 -16.64 5.01 -20.91
CA SER A 129 -17.74 4.36 -20.17
C SER A 129 -17.21 3.52 -19.02
N PHE A 130 -18.08 3.16 -18.08
CA PHE A 130 -17.75 2.20 -17.04
C PHE A 130 -17.42 0.80 -17.59
N ALA A 131 -18.17 0.37 -18.63
CA ALA A 131 -17.90 -0.92 -19.29
C ALA A 131 -16.49 -0.96 -19.90
N ASN A 132 -16.08 0.07 -20.60
CA ASN A 132 -14.73 0.19 -21.16
C ASN A 132 -13.65 0.21 -20.09
N PHE A 133 -13.88 0.94 -19.00
CA PHE A 133 -12.98 0.94 -17.84
C PHE A 133 -12.82 -0.46 -17.27
N LYS A 134 -13.94 -1.14 -17.00
CA LYS A 134 -13.96 -2.51 -16.46
C LYS A 134 -13.20 -3.48 -17.36
N GLU A 135 -13.45 -3.42 -18.66
CA GLU A 135 -12.75 -4.24 -19.66
C GLU A 135 -11.23 -3.96 -19.65
N LYS A 136 -10.83 -2.69 -19.68
CA LYS A 136 -9.42 -2.30 -19.69
C LYS A 136 -8.69 -2.73 -18.43
N LEU A 137 -9.26 -2.49 -17.24
CA LEU A 137 -8.63 -2.90 -15.98
C LEU A 137 -8.55 -4.43 -15.87
N THR A 138 -9.59 -5.14 -16.30
CA THR A 138 -9.58 -6.60 -16.36
C THR A 138 -8.49 -7.11 -17.32
N ALA A 139 -8.41 -6.57 -18.52
CA ALA A 139 -7.40 -6.99 -19.50
C ALA A 139 -5.96 -6.74 -19.01
N VAL A 140 -5.69 -5.59 -18.43
CA VAL A 140 -4.38 -5.27 -17.83
C VAL A 140 -4.05 -6.23 -16.69
N SER A 141 -5.01 -6.54 -15.83
CA SER A 141 -4.83 -7.45 -14.68
C SER A 141 -4.62 -8.91 -15.13
N VAL A 142 -5.36 -9.38 -16.11
CA VAL A 142 -5.14 -10.72 -16.73
C VAL A 142 -3.76 -10.80 -17.35
N GLY A 143 -3.34 -9.73 -18.03
CA GLY A 143 -2.09 -9.66 -18.78
C GLY A 143 -0.82 -9.57 -17.92
N VAL A 144 -0.93 -9.40 -16.60
CA VAL A 144 0.23 -9.43 -15.71
C VAL A 144 0.92 -10.79 -15.80
N GLN A 145 2.19 -10.80 -16.20
CA GLN A 145 2.99 -12.01 -16.27
C GLN A 145 3.54 -12.37 -14.89
N GLY A 146 3.16 -13.56 -14.41
CA GLY A 146 3.51 -13.98 -13.06
C GLY A 146 2.71 -13.24 -11.99
N SER A 147 3.39 -12.83 -10.93
CA SER A 147 2.79 -12.16 -9.78
C SER A 147 2.77 -10.65 -9.94
N GLY A 148 1.68 -10.03 -9.52
CA GLY A 148 1.56 -8.58 -9.54
C GLY A 148 0.15 -8.10 -9.25
N TRP A 149 -0.10 -6.84 -9.60
CA TRP A 149 -1.34 -6.13 -9.31
C TRP A 149 -1.82 -5.32 -10.51
N GLY A 150 -3.13 -5.28 -10.71
CA GLY A 150 -3.78 -4.31 -11.60
C GLY A 150 -4.35 -3.15 -10.78
N TRP A 151 -4.16 -1.92 -11.23
CA TRP A 151 -4.52 -0.73 -10.49
C TRP A 151 -5.33 0.27 -11.31
N LEU A 152 -6.35 0.86 -10.67
CA LEU A 152 -6.85 2.17 -11.02
C LEU A 152 -6.15 3.19 -10.11
N GLY A 153 -5.48 4.16 -10.71
CA GLY A 153 -4.79 5.23 -10.01
C GLY A 153 -5.22 6.61 -10.49
N TYR A 154 -4.90 7.62 -9.70
CA TYR A 154 -5.12 9.01 -10.04
C TYR A 154 -3.78 9.70 -10.34
N ASN A 155 -3.67 10.28 -11.52
CA ASN A 155 -2.54 11.11 -11.90
C ASN A 155 -2.84 12.56 -11.49
N LYS A 156 -2.20 13.02 -10.41
CA LYS A 156 -2.45 14.36 -9.84
C LYS A 156 -1.95 15.47 -10.76
N GLU A 157 -0.87 15.25 -11.51
CA GLU A 157 -0.32 16.24 -12.44
C GLU A 157 -1.22 16.45 -13.64
N GLN A 158 -1.81 15.38 -14.17
CA GLN A 158 -2.70 15.43 -15.32
C GLN A 158 -4.18 15.58 -14.96
N GLY A 159 -4.53 15.45 -13.68
CA GLY A 159 -5.90 15.55 -13.20
C GLY A 159 -6.83 14.43 -13.71
N ARG A 160 -6.29 13.24 -14.01
CA ARG A 160 -7.04 12.14 -14.64
C ARG A 160 -6.79 10.79 -14.02
N LEU A 161 -7.72 9.86 -14.27
CA LEU A 161 -7.60 8.46 -13.91
C LEU A 161 -6.71 7.71 -14.93
N GLN A 162 -5.91 6.78 -14.42
CA GLN A 162 -5.07 5.91 -15.26
C GLN A 162 -5.09 4.48 -14.73
N ILE A 163 -4.98 3.52 -15.65
CA ILE A 163 -4.82 2.11 -15.32
C ILE A 163 -3.33 1.76 -15.48
N ALA A 164 -2.80 1.03 -14.51
CA ALA A 164 -1.43 0.53 -14.55
C ALA A 164 -1.34 -0.87 -13.94
N ALA A 165 -0.32 -1.62 -14.33
CA ALA A 165 0.10 -2.84 -13.67
C ALA A 165 1.41 -2.62 -12.93
N CYS A 166 1.56 -3.27 -11.77
CA CYS A 166 2.81 -3.34 -11.03
C CYS A 166 3.21 -4.79 -10.83
N ALA A 167 4.48 -5.10 -11.02
CA ALA A 167 5.01 -6.44 -10.79
C ALA A 167 5.19 -6.70 -9.29
N ASN A 168 5.10 -7.95 -8.91
CA ASN A 168 5.34 -8.39 -7.54
C ASN A 168 4.52 -7.59 -6.52
N GLN A 169 5.18 -7.00 -5.52
CA GLN A 169 4.56 -6.13 -4.54
C GLN A 169 4.96 -4.65 -4.73
N ASP A 170 5.44 -4.29 -5.91
CA ASP A 170 5.82 -2.91 -6.20
C ASP A 170 4.63 -1.97 -5.94
N PRO A 171 4.76 -0.97 -5.06
CA PRO A 171 3.67 -0.07 -4.74
C PRO A 171 3.39 0.89 -5.90
N LEU A 172 2.12 1.09 -6.23
CA LEU A 172 1.72 1.91 -7.39
C LEU A 172 2.33 3.32 -7.36
N GLN A 173 2.20 4.02 -6.26
CA GLN A 173 2.65 5.42 -6.17
C GLN A 173 4.17 5.53 -6.25
N GLY A 174 4.91 4.68 -5.57
CA GLY A 174 6.36 4.67 -5.61
C GLY A 174 6.93 4.24 -6.97
N THR A 175 6.17 3.45 -7.74
CA THR A 175 6.59 2.93 -9.04
C THR A 175 6.19 3.84 -10.22
N THR A 176 4.99 4.43 -10.15
CA THR A 176 4.39 5.16 -11.29
C THR A 176 4.06 6.62 -10.99
N GLY A 177 4.07 7.04 -9.74
CA GLY A 177 3.59 8.35 -9.30
C GLY A 177 2.06 8.43 -9.17
N LEU A 178 1.31 7.40 -9.59
CA LEU A 178 -0.16 7.39 -9.49
C LEU A 178 -0.59 7.14 -8.06
N ILE A 179 -1.61 7.87 -7.60
CA ILE A 179 -2.21 7.64 -6.29
C ILE A 179 -3.18 6.46 -6.38
N PRO A 180 -3.02 5.39 -5.58
CA PRO A 180 -3.84 4.18 -5.69
C PRO A 180 -5.28 4.42 -5.23
N LEU A 181 -6.24 4.00 -6.05
CA LEU A 181 -7.68 4.06 -5.76
C LEU A 181 -8.29 2.67 -5.60
N LEU A 182 -8.05 1.78 -6.57
CA LEU A 182 -8.54 0.41 -6.61
C LEU A 182 -7.42 -0.52 -7.06
N GLY A 183 -7.09 -1.50 -6.25
CA GLY A 183 -6.13 -2.56 -6.57
C GLY A 183 -6.78 -3.92 -6.71
N ILE A 184 -6.30 -4.71 -7.66
CA ILE A 184 -6.68 -6.10 -7.85
C ILE A 184 -5.41 -6.94 -7.74
N ASP A 185 -5.35 -7.77 -6.73
CA ASP A 185 -4.25 -8.72 -6.53
C ASP A 185 -4.40 -9.88 -7.52
N VAL A 186 -3.38 -10.08 -8.35
CA VAL A 186 -3.31 -11.20 -9.29
C VAL A 186 -2.15 -12.16 -9.03
N TRP A 187 -1.60 -12.12 -7.82
CA TRP A 187 -0.80 -13.21 -7.31
C TRP A 187 -1.65 -14.48 -7.22
N GLU A 188 -1.07 -15.64 -7.51
CA GLU A 188 -1.80 -16.91 -7.44
C GLU A 188 -2.38 -17.20 -6.04
N HIS A 189 -1.73 -16.72 -4.97
CA HIS A 189 -2.26 -16.85 -3.61
C HIS A 189 -3.63 -16.17 -3.41
N ALA A 190 -3.97 -15.19 -4.26
CA ALA A 190 -5.25 -14.50 -4.18
C ALA A 190 -6.43 -15.28 -4.78
N TYR A 191 -6.17 -16.29 -5.62
CA TYR A 191 -7.24 -16.96 -6.36
C TYR A 191 -7.05 -18.47 -6.61
N TYR A 192 -5.83 -19.02 -6.53
CA TYR A 192 -5.54 -20.35 -7.03
C TYR A 192 -6.32 -21.47 -6.34
N LEU A 193 -6.55 -21.38 -5.03
CA LEU A 193 -7.31 -22.39 -4.29
C LEU A 193 -8.74 -22.56 -4.80
N GLN A 194 -9.36 -21.49 -5.29
CA GLN A 194 -10.74 -21.50 -5.78
C GLN A 194 -10.83 -21.57 -7.31
N TYR A 195 -10.01 -20.81 -8.02
CA TYR A 195 -10.07 -20.62 -9.46
C TYR A 195 -8.97 -21.34 -10.24
N LYS A 196 -8.05 -22.03 -9.54
CA LYS A 196 -6.90 -22.72 -10.13
C LYS A 196 -6.10 -21.77 -11.03
N ASN A 197 -5.71 -22.22 -12.19
CA ASN A 197 -4.98 -21.43 -13.17
C ASN A 197 -5.88 -20.48 -14.01
N VAL A 198 -7.17 -20.39 -13.70
CA VAL A 198 -8.12 -19.61 -14.51
C VAL A 198 -8.27 -18.20 -13.89
N ARG A 199 -7.21 -17.39 -13.97
CA ARG A 199 -7.21 -15.99 -13.49
C ARG A 199 -8.39 -15.17 -14.05
N PRO A 200 -8.82 -15.31 -15.33
CA PRO A 200 -9.97 -14.57 -15.85
C PRO A 200 -11.28 -14.82 -15.07
N ASP A 201 -11.50 -16.01 -14.54
CA ASP A 201 -12.73 -16.30 -13.78
C ASP A 201 -12.70 -15.60 -12.40
N TYR A 202 -11.56 -15.58 -11.74
CA TYR A 202 -11.35 -14.76 -10.54
C TYR A 202 -11.62 -13.27 -10.82
N LEU A 203 -11.12 -12.76 -11.95
CA LEU A 203 -11.33 -11.36 -12.33
C LEU A 203 -12.77 -11.03 -12.71
N LYS A 204 -13.55 -12.00 -13.16
CA LYS A 204 -15.01 -11.82 -13.31
C LYS A 204 -15.70 -11.74 -11.95
N ALA A 205 -15.29 -12.59 -11.03
CA ALA A 205 -15.92 -12.69 -9.71
C ALA A 205 -15.66 -11.47 -8.84
N ILE A 206 -14.44 -10.93 -8.82
CA ILE A 206 -14.05 -9.84 -7.91
C ILE A 206 -14.86 -8.57 -8.11
N TRP A 207 -15.36 -8.30 -9.32
CA TRP A 207 -16.19 -7.12 -9.58
C TRP A 207 -17.48 -7.09 -8.75
N ASN A 208 -17.96 -8.24 -8.29
CA ASN A 208 -19.15 -8.34 -7.44
C ASN A 208 -18.93 -7.88 -6.00
N VAL A 209 -17.69 -7.71 -5.58
CA VAL A 209 -17.33 -7.34 -4.21
C VAL A 209 -16.52 -6.02 -4.11
N ILE A 210 -16.38 -5.30 -5.20
CA ILE A 210 -15.70 -3.99 -5.17
C ILE A 210 -16.50 -2.99 -4.34
N ASN A 211 -15.83 -2.37 -3.37
CA ASN A 211 -16.38 -1.32 -2.52
C ASN A 211 -16.23 0.05 -3.20
N TRP A 212 -17.21 0.41 -4.02
CA TRP A 212 -17.18 1.68 -4.76
C TRP A 212 -17.26 2.91 -3.86
N GLU A 213 -17.83 2.81 -2.68
CA GLU A 213 -17.81 3.88 -1.69
C GLU A 213 -16.38 4.18 -1.23
N ASN A 214 -15.60 3.14 -0.93
CA ASN A 214 -14.19 3.28 -0.58
C ASN A 214 -13.37 3.87 -1.74
N VAL A 215 -13.54 3.35 -2.96
CA VAL A 215 -12.83 3.88 -4.14
C VAL A 215 -13.18 5.34 -4.39
N SER A 216 -14.45 5.72 -4.26
CA SER A 216 -14.91 7.11 -4.39
C SER A 216 -14.32 8.03 -3.32
N SER A 217 -14.25 7.55 -2.07
CA SER A 217 -13.63 8.29 -0.96
C SER A 217 -12.14 8.54 -1.21
N ARG A 218 -11.41 7.53 -1.72
CA ARG A 218 -10.00 7.68 -2.11
C ARG A 218 -9.84 8.71 -3.25
N TYR A 219 -10.71 8.66 -4.24
CA TYR A 219 -10.71 9.64 -5.32
C TYR A 219 -10.95 11.07 -4.82
N ALA A 220 -11.93 11.27 -3.95
CA ALA A 220 -12.21 12.57 -3.37
C ALA A 220 -11.03 13.11 -2.53
N ALA A 221 -10.32 12.24 -1.83
CA ALA A 221 -9.13 12.62 -1.05
C ALA A 221 -7.95 13.09 -1.91
N CYS A 222 -7.86 12.63 -3.17
CA CYS A 222 -6.79 13.04 -4.09
C CYS A 222 -6.93 14.47 -4.60
N LYS A 223 -8.13 15.04 -4.53
CA LYS A 223 -8.44 16.39 -5.03
C LYS A 223 -8.15 17.50 -4.04
N LYS A 224 -7.92 17.15 -2.79
CA LYS A 224 -7.51 18.07 -1.73
C LYS A 224 -5.99 18.26 -1.78
#